data_f3a2273ee1c136301c15033956877398
#
_entry.id   f3a2273ee1c136301c15033956877398
#
_cell.length_a   1.000
_cell.length_b   1.000
_cell.length_c   1.000
_cell.angle_alpha   90.00
_cell.angle_beta   90.00
_cell.angle_gamma   90.00
#
_symmetry.space_group_name_H-M   'P 1'
#
loop_
_entity.id
_entity.type
_entity.pdbx_description
1 polymer ?
#
loop_
_entity_poly.entity_id
_entity_poly.type
_entity_poly.pdbx_seq_one_letter_code
_entity_poly.pdbx_strand_id
1 'polypeptide(L)'
;MKGIILAGGAGTRLYPLTMVTSKQLLPVYDKPMIYYPLSTLMLAGIKDILIISTPEDTPRFENLLGDGSQFGISLQYKVQPSPDGLAQAFILGEEFIGDDACAMVLGDNIFYGNGFGSILRAAKKNAEENSRATVFGYYVNDPERFGVVAFDESGKATSIEEKPAQPKSNYAVTGLYFYPKGVSARANTVKPSARGELEITTLNEMYLDDGMLDVQLLGRGFAWLDTGTMDSLVEAADFVRMIEKRQGITISAPEEIAYINKWIDKEKLMESAQRYGKSPYGAHLKAVAEGKVRY
;
A
#
# COMPACT_ATOMS: atom_id res chain seq x y z
N MET A 1 7.59 11.34 -8.32
CA MET A 1 6.50 10.89 -7.39
C MET A 1 7.10 10.40 -6.08
N LYS A 2 6.53 10.79 -4.98
CA LYS A 2 6.81 10.31 -3.63
C LYS A 2 5.82 9.19 -3.24
N GLY A 3 6.20 8.34 -2.28
CA GLY A 3 5.34 7.31 -1.73
C GLY A 3 5.09 7.49 -0.24
N ILE A 4 3.89 7.17 0.24
CA ILE A 4 3.57 7.12 1.66
C ILE A 4 3.05 5.72 2.00
N ILE A 5 3.57 5.13 3.07
CA ILE A 5 2.96 3.97 3.71
C ILE A 5 2.35 4.46 5.02
N LEU A 6 1.03 4.40 5.14
CA LEU A 6 0.36 4.74 6.39
C LEU A 6 0.24 3.48 7.25
N ALA A 7 1.09 3.39 8.24
CA ALA A 7 1.23 2.25 9.16
C ALA A 7 0.87 2.64 10.61
N GLY A 8 -0.13 3.52 10.74
CA GLY A 8 -0.65 3.98 12.02
C GLY A 8 -1.83 3.15 12.52
N GLY A 9 -2.41 3.61 13.63
CA GLY A 9 -3.59 3.03 14.26
C GLY A 9 -3.28 1.97 15.32
N ALA A 10 -4.12 1.90 16.35
CA ALA A 10 -3.92 1.04 17.51
C ALA A 10 -4.14 -0.46 17.27
N GLY A 11 -4.71 -0.84 16.11
CA GLY A 11 -4.94 -2.25 15.76
C GLY A 11 -5.83 -3.03 16.75
N THR A 12 -6.74 -2.36 17.45
CA THR A 12 -7.53 -2.95 18.56
C THR A 12 -8.35 -4.17 18.18
N ARG A 13 -8.75 -4.29 16.91
CA ARG A 13 -9.46 -5.48 16.39
C ARG A 13 -8.58 -6.75 16.38
N LEU A 14 -7.27 -6.58 16.53
CA LEU A 14 -6.29 -7.69 16.59
C LEU A 14 -5.73 -7.90 18.00
N TYR A 15 -6.35 -7.33 19.05
CA TYR A 15 -5.95 -7.64 20.43
C TYR A 15 -6.18 -9.12 20.71
N PRO A 16 -5.27 -9.81 21.45
CA PRO A 16 -4.08 -9.25 22.14
C PRO A 16 -2.80 -9.14 21.29
N LEU A 17 -2.79 -9.56 20.00
CA LEU A 17 -1.57 -9.57 19.16
C LEU A 17 -0.90 -8.19 19.05
N THR A 18 -1.70 -7.14 18.96
CA THR A 18 -1.23 -5.76 18.75
C THR A 18 -1.08 -4.96 20.03
N MET A 19 -1.14 -5.60 21.21
CA MET A 19 -0.90 -4.91 22.49
C MET A 19 0.56 -4.45 22.69
N VAL A 20 1.50 -5.09 22.00
CA VAL A 20 2.94 -4.85 22.16
C VAL A 20 3.66 -4.55 20.84
N THR A 21 2.94 -4.52 19.73
CA THR A 21 3.52 -4.28 18.40
C THR A 21 2.49 -3.74 17.44
N SER A 22 2.94 -2.97 16.43
CA SER A 22 2.12 -2.55 15.32
C SER A 22 1.55 -3.75 14.56
N LYS A 23 0.31 -3.63 14.08
CA LYS A 23 -0.30 -4.60 13.17
C LYS A 23 0.60 -4.91 11.97
N GLN A 24 1.20 -3.89 11.38
CA GLN A 24 2.02 -4.00 10.18
C GLN A 24 3.38 -4.69 10.41
N LEU A 25 3.73 -4.96 11.67
CA LEU A 25 4.89 -5.79 12.04
C LEU A 25 4.53 -7.25 12.31
N LEU A 26 3.24 -7.59 12.36
CA LEU A 26 2.80 -8.99 12.46
C LEU A 26 3.20 -9.75 11.19
N PRO A 27 3.52 -11.05 11.33
CA PRO A 27 3.87 -11.87 10.19
C PRO A 27 2.63 -12.16 9.32
N VAL A 28 2.82 -12.05 8.00
CA VAL A 28 1.92 -12.63 7.01
C VAL A 28 2.73 -13.67 6.27
N TYR A 29 2.55 -14.92 6.67
CA TYR A 29 3.28 -16.10 6.25
C TYR A 29 4.79 -16.00 6.55
N ASP A 30 5.63 -15.57 5.63
CA ASP A 30 7.10 -15.67 5.69
C ASP A 30 7.82 -14.35 6.02
N LYS A 31 7.08 -13.22 6.08
CA LYS A 31 7.64 -11.88 6.31
C LYS A 31 6.69 -10.95 7.05
N PRO A 32 7.20 -9.85 7.65
CA PRO A 32 6.34 -8.82 8.26
C PRO A 32 5.40 -8.19 7.22
N MET A 33 4.17 -7.86 7.64
CA MET A 33 3.13 -7.29 6.78
C MET A 33 3.59 -6.06 6.00
N ILE A 34 4.41 -5.19 6.60
CA ILE A 34 4.91 -3.95 5.97
C ILE A 34 5.67 -4.18 4.66
N TYR A 35 6.22 -5.38 4.43
CA TYR A 35 6.93 -5.72 3.19
C TYR A 35 6.00 -5.71 1.97
N TYR A 36 4.72 -6.02 2.14
CA TYR A 36 3.74 -6.04 1.04
C TYR A 36 3.43 -4.63 0.51
N PRO A 37 3.00 -3.64 1.33
CA PRO A 37 2.79 -2.28 0.85
C PRO A 37 4.09 -1.61 0.38
N LEU A 38 5.25 -1.90 1.00
CA LEU A 38 6.54 -1.44 0.52
C LEU A 38 6.80 -1.94 -0.91
N SER A 39 6.61 -3.24 -1.15
CA SER A 39 6.74 -3.86 -2.47
C SER A 39 5.78 -3.25 -3.49
N THR A 40 4.55 -2.92 -3.09
CA THR A 40 3.55 -2.27 -3.95
C THR A 40 4.07 -0.94 -4.49
N LEU A 41 4.62 -0.07 -3.64
CA LEU A 41 5.22 1.19 -4.07
C LEU A 41 6.47 0.98 -4.94
N MET A 42 7.30 0.00 -4.60
CA MET A 42 8.49 -0.34 -5.39
C MET A 42 8.13 -0.87 -6.78
N LEU A 43 7.07 -1.67 -6.92
CA LEU A 43 6.53 -2.13 -8.22
C LEU A 43 6.02 -0.97 -9.09
N ALA A 44 5.50 0.09 -8.47
CA ALA A 44 5.15 1.34 -9.16
C ALA A 44 6.39 2.14 -9.61
N GLY A 45 7.60 1.71 -9.23
CA GLY A 45 8.84 2.43 -9.52
C GLY A 45 9.05 3.65 -8.62
N ILE A 46 8.55 3.64 -7.39
CA ILE A 46 8.69 4.72 -6.40
C ILE A 46 9.86 4.36 -5.48
N LYS A 47 10.79 5.30 -5.31
CA LYS A 47 12.03 5.10 -4.52
C LYS A 47 12.09 5.94 -3.25
N ASP A 48 11.47 7.11 -3.24
CA ASP A 48 11.41 7.97 -2.06
C ASP A 48 10.11 7.67 -1.31
N ILE A 49 10.20 7.08 -0.13
CA ILE A 49 9.04 6.57 0.61
C ILE A 49 9.07 7.08 2.05
N LEU A 50 7.95 7.61 2.51
CA LEU A 50 7.71 8.02 3.89
C LEU A 50 6.83 6.98 4.59
N ILE A 51 7.29 6.46 5.70
CA ILE A 51 6.50 5.59 6.59
C ILE A 51 5.95 6.44 7.72
N ILE A 52 4.62 6.52 7.82
CA ILE A 52 3.93 7.26 8.88
C ILE A 52 3.36 6.24 9.87
N SER A 53 3.76 6.34 11.13
CA SER A 53 3.36 5.39 12.17
C SER A 53 3.16 6.06 13.53
N THR A 54 2.75 5.28 14.54
CA THR A 54 2.59 5.76 15.92
C THR A 54 3.95 6.10 16.55
N PRO A 55 3.97 6.92 17.63
CA PRO A 55 5.21 7.20 18.36
C PRO A 55 5.93 5.93 18.85
N GLU A 56 5.17 4.93 19.29
CA GLU A 56 5.67 3.68 19.87
C GLU A 56 6.26 2.75 18.80
N ASP A 57 5.70 2.76 17.60
CA ASP A 57 6.06 1.79 16.55
C ASP A 57 7.05 2.34 15.52
N THR A 58 7.15 3.67 15.35
CA THR A 58 8.11 4.28 14.43
C THR A 58 9.53 3.77 14.61
N PRO A 59 10.11 3.68 15.85
CA PRO A 59 11.46 3.13 16.03
C PRO A 59 11.61 1.66 15.64
N ARG A 60 10.50 0.89 15.68
CA ARG A 60 10.51 -0.52 15.27
C ARG A 60 10.59 -0.67 13.75
N PHE A 61 9.89 0.21 13.01
CA PHE A 61 10.02 0.27 11.56
C PHE A 61 11.40 0.73 11.12
N GLU A 62 11.98 1.74 11.79
CA GLU A 62 13.35 2.17 11.56
C GLU A 62 14.37 1.05 11.80
N ASN A 63 14.23 0.28 12.88
CA ASN A 63 15.07 -0.86 13.16
C ASN A 63 14.95 -1.99 12.13
N LEU A 64 13.73 -2.23 11.59
CA LEU A 64 13.48 -3.29 10.63
C LEU A 64 13.99 -2.92 9.23
N LEU A 65 13.68 -1.70 8.77
CA LEU A 65 13.81 -1.29 7.38
C LEU A 65 14.99 -0.32 7.13
N GLY A 66 15.58 0.25 8.19
CA GLY A 66 16.69 1.19 8.09
C GLY A 66 16.36 2.41 7.23
N ASP A 67 17.34 2.88 6.49
CA ASP A 67 17.21 3.99 5.53
C ASP A 67 16.75 3.57 4.13
N GLY A 68 16.52 2.27 3.91
CA GLY A 68 16.10 1.70 2.64
C GLY A 68 17.23 1.41 1.65
N SER A 69 18.48 1.72 1.98
CA SER A 69 19.63 1.54 1.08
C SER A 69 19.84 0.09 0.65
N GLN A 70 19.46 -0.89 1.48
CA GLN A 70 19.49 -2.31 1.15
C GLN A 70 18.51 -2.69 0.02
N PHE A 71 17.49 -1.88 -0.22
CA PHE A 71 16.51 -2.02 -1.31
C PHE A 71 16.78 -1.02 -2.46
N GLY A 72 17.86 -0.22 -2.38
CA GLY A 72 18.14 0.82 -3.38
C GLY A 72 17.08 1.93 -3.43
N ILE A 73 16.42 2.19 -2.31
CA ILE A 73 15.41 3.24 -2.10
C ILE A 73 15.82 4.14 -0.93
N SER A 74 15.08 5.22 -0.71
CA SER A 74 15.22 6.12 0.44
C SER A 74 13.98 6.02 1.30
N LEU A 75 14.14 5.64 2.56
CA LEU A 75 13.08 5.60 3.55
C LEU A 75 13.22 6.76 4.53
N GLN A 76 12.12 7.43 4.79
CA GLN A 76 11.96 8.41 5.86
C GLN A 76 10.81 7.99 6.76
N TYR A 77 10.79 8.52 7.97
CA TYR A 77 9.82 8.15 9.00
C TYR A 77 9.19 9.39 9.60
N LYS A 78 7.89 9.33 9.85
CA LYS A 78 7.14 10.42 10.49
C LYS A 78 6.19 9.85 11.53
N VAL A 79 6.14 10.49 12.68
CA VAL A 79 5.19 10.13 13.74
C VAL A 79 3.82 10.73 13.44
N GLN A 80 2.78 9.89 13.51
CA GLN A 80 1.38 10.30 13.56
C GLN A 80 0.95 10.35 15.04
N PRO A 81 0.74 11.53 15.64
CA PRO A 81 0.45 11.65 17.07
C PRO A 81 -0.93 11.08 17.45
N SER A 82 -1.90 11.19 16.54
CA SER A 82 -3.27 10.73 16.70
C SER A 82 -3.82 10.23 15.35
N PRO A 83 -4.67 9.20 15.34
CA PRO A 83 -5.23 8.64 14.10
C PRO A 83 -6.45 9.46 13.63
N ASP A 84 -6.22 10.69 13.16
CA ASP A 84 -7.28 11.64 12.79
C ASP A 84 -7.84 11.43 11.38
N GLY A 85 -7.60 10.28 10.79
CA GLY A 85 -8.10 9.88 9.46
C GLY A 85 -6.99 9.71 8.42
N LEU A 86 -7.34 9.08 7.28
CA LEU A 86 -6.34 8.70 6.27
C LEU A 86 -5.78 9.91 5.50
N ALA A 87 -6.60 10.96 5.27
CA ALA A 87 -6.14 12.16 4.56
C ALA A 87 -5.10 12.95 5.37
N GLN A 88 -5.02 12.78 6.69
CA GLN A 88 -3.98 13.37 7.54
C GLN A 88 -2.57 12.99 7.08
N ALA A 89 -2.39 11.82 6.45
CA ALA A 89 -1.08 11.38 5.98
C ALA A 89 -0.45 12.38 4.99
N PHE A 90 -1.24 13.02 4.14
CA PHE A 90 -0.75 14.03 3.19
C PHE A 90 -0.41 15.37 3.86
N ILE A 91 -1.08 15.69 4.98
CA ILE A 91 -0.78 16.87 5.80
C ILE A 91 0.54 16.66 6.55
N LEU A 92 0.69 15.52 7.22
CA LEU A 92 1.93 15.14 7.90
C LEU A 92 3.11 15.00 6.96
N GLY A 93 2.86 14.54 5.74
CA GLY A 93 3.84 14.32 4.69
C GLY A 93 4.12 15.54 3.82
N GLU A 94 3.52 16.71 4.07
CA GLU A 94 3.57 17.89 3.18
C GLU A 94 5.00 18.28 2.79
N GLU A 95 5.89 18.40 3.76
CA GLU A 95 7.31 18.73 3.55
C GLU A 95 8.03 17.68 2.70
N PHE A 96 7.75 16.38 2.94
CA PHE A 96 8.32 15.26 2.18
C PHE A 96 7.80 15.21 0.75
N ILE A 97 6.51 15.47 0.55
CA ILE A 97 5.86 15.45 -0.77
C ILE A 97 6.33 16.64 -1.61
N GLY A 98 6.36 17.85 -1.02
CA GLY A 98 6.69 19.06 -1.73
C GLY A 98 5.79 19.27 -2.95
N ASP A 99 6.40 19.58 -4.09
CA ASP A 99 5.71 19.77 -5.38
C ASP A 99 5.55 18.49 -6.21
N ASP A 100 5.84 17.33 -5.64
CA ASP A 100 5.72 16.05 -6.33
C ASP A 100 4.28 15.49 -6.32
N ALA A 101 3.98 14.62 -7.28
CA ALA A 101 2.86 13.69 -7.18
C ALA A 101 3.14 12.68 -6.05
N CYS A 102 2.08 12.16 -5.43
CA CYS A 102 2.20 11.26 -4.30
C CYS A 102 1.31 10.03 -4.45
N ALA A 103 1.88 8.83 -4.20
CA ALA A 103 1.11 7.62 -4.00
C ALA A 103 1.03 7.30 -2.49
N MET A 104 -0.11 6.81 -2.04
CA MET A 104 -0.26 6.28 -0.68
C MET A 104 -0.80 4.87 -0.72
N VAL A 105 -0.25 4.01 0.12
CA VAL A 105 -0.76 2.66 0.39
C VAL A 105 -0.96 2.48 1.89
N LEU A 106 -2.06 1.83 2.26
CA LEU A 106 -2.31 1.47 3.65
C LEU A 106 -1.42 0.28 4.03
N GLY A 107 -0.80 0.37 5.20
CA GLY A 107 0.21 -0.58 5.68
C GLY A 107 -0.28 -2.00 5.93
N ASP A 108 -1.60 -2.20 5.91
CA ASP A 108 -2.28 -3.48 6.13
C ASP A 108 -2.96 -4.03 4.86
N ASN A 109 -2.72 -3.42 3.72
CA ASN A 109 -3.27 -3.86 2.44
C ASN A 109 -2.24 -4.69 1.66
N ILE A 110 -2.66 -5.86 1.21
CA ILE A 110 -1.86 -6.78 0.39
C ILE A 110 -2.52 -6.90 -0.97
N PHE A 111 -1.72 -6.74 -2.02
CA PHE A 111 -2.17 -6.87 -3.39
C PHE A 111 -1.38 -7.96 -4.11
N TYR A 112 -2.08 -8.77 -4.89
CA TYR A 112 -1.48 -9.77 -5.76
C TYR A 112 -2.27 -9.89 -7.06
N GLY A 113 -1.57 -9.96 -8.18
CA GLY A 113 -2.20 -10.15 -9.48
C GLY A 113 -1.20 -10.04 -10.63
N ASN A 114 -1.49 -10.74 -11.71
CA ASN A 114 -0.67 -10.69 -12.90
C ASN A 114 -0.71 -9.30 -13.55
N GLY A 115 0.46 -8.77 -13.93
CA GLY A 115 0.56 -7.45 -14.56
C GLY A 115 0.36 -6.27 -13.61
N PHE A 116 0.28 -6.49 -12.28
CA PHE A 116 0.02 -5.44 -11.30
C PHE A 116 1.01 -4.28 -11.40
N GLY A 117 2.30 -4.55 -11.53
CA GLY A 117 3.32 -3.51 -11.71
C GLY A 117 3.07 -2.59 -12.91
N SER A 118 2.49 -3.10 -14.01
CA SER A 118 2.14 -2.29 -15.18
C SER A 118 0.98 -1.36 -14.89
N ILE A 119 -0.03 -1.84 -14.17
CA ILE A 119 -1.18 -1.03 -13.72
C ILE A 119 -0.72 0.08 -12.79
N LEU A 120 0.16 -0.21 -11.84
CA LEU A 120 0.72 0.77 -10.91
C LEU A 120 1.53 1.85 -11.63
N ARG A 121 2.36 1.47 -12.60
CA ARG A 121 3.13 2.43 -13.41
C ARG A 121 2.23 3.30 -14.29
N ALA A 122 1.11 2.76 -14.79
CA ALA A 122 0.12 3.53 -15.51
C ALA A 122 -0.56 4.58 -14.61
N ALA A 123 -0.95 4.19 -13.38
CA ALA A 123 -1.51 5.13 -12.39
C ALA A 123 -0.51 6.22 -11.99
N LYS A 124 0.77 5.85 -11.79
CA LYS A 124 1.85 6.82 -11.55
C LYS A 124 1.96 7.83 -12.69
N LYS A 125 2.03 7.35 -13.95
CA LYS A 125 2.11 8.19 -15.13
C LYS A 125 0.90 9.11 -15.23
N ASN A 126 -0.31 8.61 -14.96
CA ASN A 126 -1.53 9.38 -14.96
C ASN A 126 -1.47 10.58 -13.98
N ALA A 127 -0.97 10.33 -12.77
CA ALA A 127 -0.81 11.39 -11.79
C ALA A 127 0.29 12.41 -12.15
N GLU A 128 1.42 11.95 -12.69
CA GLU A 128 2.56 12.84 -13.03
C GLU A 128 2.36 13.63 -14.31
N GLU A 129 1.79 13.03 -15.35
CA GLU A 129 1.69 13.64 -16.68
C GLU A 129 0.31 14.24 -16.99
N ASN A 130 -0.77 13.60 -16.49
CA ASN A 130 -2.14 14.02 -16.79
C ASN A 130 -2.80 14.82 -15.66
N SER A 131 -2.12 14.98 -14.52
CA SER A 131 -2.64 15.64 -13.32
C SER A 131 -3.95 15.05 -12.81
N ARG A 132 -4.12 13.72 -12.93
CA ARG A 132 -5.33 13.00 -12.51
C ARG A 132 -5.02 12.06 -11.36
N ALA A 133 -5.93 12.00 -10.39
CA ALA A 133 -5.88 10.99 -9.34
C ALA A 133 -6.35 9.64 -9.87
N THR A 134 -5.81 8.55 -9.30
CA THR A 134 -6.25 7.19 -9.57
C THR A 134 -6.48 6.44 -8.26
N VAL A 135 -7.66 5.86 -8.11
CA VAL A 135 -8.02 4.92 -7.04
C VAL A 135 -8.34 3.56 -7.63
N PHE A 136 -8.30 2.51 -6.81
CA PHE A 136 -8.50 1.13 -7.27
C PHE A 136 -9.78 0.57 -6.68
N GLY A 137 -10.69 0.12 -7.55
CA GLY A 137 -11.93 -0.53 -7.19
C GLY A 137 -11.80 -2.06 -7.21
N TYR A 138 -12.28 -2.71 -6.19
CA TYR A 138 -12.31 -4.17 -6.06
C TYR A 138 -13.69 -4.66 -5.68
N TYR A 139 -14.20 -5.70 -6.35
CA TYR A 139 -15.52 -6.26 -6.07
C TYR A 139 -15.51 -7.06 -4.78
N VAL A 140 -16.42 -6.72 -3.85
CA VAL A 140 -16.57 -7.35 -2.54
C VAL A 140 -18.04 -7.74 -2.28
N ASN A 141 -18.25 -8.65 -1.33
CA ASN A 141 -19.60 -9.07 -0.93
C ASN A 141 -20.17 -8.24 0.23
N ASP A 142 -19.34 -7.48 0.93
CA ASP A 142 -19.64 -6.68 2.12
C ASP A 142 -19.20 -5.21 1.93
N PRO A 143 -19.68 -4.52 0.87
CA PRO A 143 -19.21 -3.19 0.48
C PRO A 143 -19.42 -2.11 1.55
N GLU A 144 -20.41 -2.26 2.43
CA GLU A 144 -20.74 -1.33 3.51
C GLU A 144 -19.60 -1.09 4.53
N ARG A 145 -18.57 -1.93 4.48
CA ARG A 145 -17.38 -1.79 5.33
C ARG A 145 -16.35 -0.79 4.81
N PHE A 146 -16.46 -0.38 3.55
CA PHE A 146 -15.45 0.35 2.79
C PHE A 146 -15.99 1.66 2.20
N GLY A 147 -15.12 2.48 1.65
CA GLY A 147 -15.53 3.46 0.67
C GLY A 147 -16.03 2.75 -0.59
N VAL A 148 -17.20 3.12 -1.09
CA VAL A 148 -17.87 2.46 -2.22
C VAL A 148 -17.95 3.39 -3.41
N VAL A 149 -17.46 2.96 -4.57
CA VAL A 149 -17.58 3.70 -5.81
C VAL A 149 -18.74 3.19 -6.64
N ALA A 150 -19.59 4.11 -7.14
CA ALA A 150 -20.67 3.79 -8.08
C ALA A 150 -20.31 4.27 -9.50
N PHE A 151 -20.89 3.61 -10.49
CA PHE A 151 -20.64 3.87 -11.91
C PHE A 151 -21.94 4.10 -12.66
N ASP A 152 -21.88 4.86 -13.73
CA ASP A 152 -22.94 4.95 -14.74
C ASP A 152 -22.86 3.79 -15.74
N GLU A 153 -23.79 3.76 -16.69
CA GLU A 153 -23.87 2.73 -17.74
C GLU A 153 -22.64 2.72 -18.67
N SER A 154 -21.89 3.84 -18.75
CA SER A 154 -20.67 3.93 -19.52
C SER A 154 -19.42 3.41 -18.77
N GLY A 155 -19.57 3.07 -17.48
CA GLY A 155 -18.48 2.68 -16.58
C GLY A 155 -17.71 3.84 -15.98
N LYS A 156 -18.22 5.07 -16.07
CA LYS A 156 -17.63 6.24 -15.44
C LYS A 156 -18.07 6.33 -13.97
N ALA A 157 -17.14 6.59 -13.06
CA ALA A 157 -17.45 6.81 -11.65
C ALA A 157 -18.36 8.04 -11.47
N THR A 158 -19.42 7.87 -10.68
CA THR A 158 -20.44 8.90 -10.42
C THR A 158 -20.49 9.35 -8.96
N SER A 159 -20.12 8.49 -8.04
CA SER A 159 -20.04 8.83 -6.61
C SER A 159 -19.05 7.91 -5.89
N ILE A 160 -18.50 8.40 -4.80
CA ILE A 160 -17.77 7.60 -3.80
C ILE A 160 -18.40 7.92 -2.45
N GLU A 161 -18.76 6.90 -1.66
CA GLU A 161 -19.42 7.09 -0.37
C GLU A 161 -18.69 6.28 0.70
N GLU A 162 -18.35 6.90 1.83
CA GLU A 162 -17.67 6.23 2.94
C GLU A 162 -18.66 5.39 3.74
N LYS A 163 -18.44 4.09 3.79
CA LYS A 163 -19.21 3.11 4.57
C LYS A 163 -20.72 3.33 4.51
N PRO A 164 -21.31 3.36 3.30
CA PRO A 164 -22.72 3.65 3.14
C PRO A 164 -23.57 2.54 3.75
N ALA A 165 -24.64 2.91 4.47
CA ALA A 165 -25.61 1.94 5.00
C ALA A 165 -26.35 1.18 3.90
N GLN A 166 -26.48 1.79 2.71
CA GLN A 166 -27.07 1.19 1.51
C GLN A 166 -26.12 1.42 0.33
N PRO A 167 -25.17 0.51 0.09
CA PRO A 167 -24.18 0.66 -0.97
C PRO A 167 -24.84 0.68 -2.36
N LYS A 168 -24.40 1.61 -3.22
CA LYS A 168 -24.88 1.71 -4.61
C LYS A 168 -24.20 0.73 -5.56
N SER A 169 -23.12 0.10 -5.12
CA SER A 169 -22.39 -0.92 -5.86
C SER A 169 -21.64 -1.85 -4.90
N ASN A 170 -21.06 -2.93 -5.46
CA ASN A 170 -20.16 -3.83 -4.73
C ASN A 170 -18.67 -3.48 -4.91
N TYR A 171 -18.33 -2.33 -5.49
CA TYR A 171 -16.94 -1.97 -5.71
C TYR A 171 -16.40 -1.13 -4.55
N ALA A 172 -15.62 -1.78 -3.70
CA ALA A 172 -14.87 -1.13 -2.63
C ALA A 172 -13.66 -0.37 -3.20
N VAL A 173 -13.38 0.83 -2.71
CA VAL A 173 -12.12 1.54 -2.94
C VAL A 173 -11.07 0.92 -2.03
N THR A 174 -10.00 0.38 -2.63
CA THR A 174 -8.91 -0.25 -1.88
C THR A 174 -8.02 0.78 -1.21
N GLY A 175 -7.14 0.34 -0.29
CA GLY A 175 -6.19 1.21 0.39
C GLY A 175 -4.95 1.57 -0.45
N LEU A 176 -5.14 1.91 -1.73
CA LEU A 176 -4.07 2.32 -2.64
C LEU A 176 -4.53 3.51 -3.48
N TYR A 177 -3.77 4.59 -3.46
CA TYR A 177 -4.14 5.86 -4.02
C TYR A 177 -2.97 6.51 -4.74
N PHE A 178 -3.21 7.13 -5.90
CA PHE A 178 -2.24 7.93 -6.63
C PHE A 178 -2.83 9.31 -6.87
N TYR A 179 -2.12 10.34 -6.44
CA TYR A 179 -2.57 11.72 -6.57
C TYR A 179 -1.54 12.57 -7.31
N PRO A 180 -1.98 13.53 -8.13
CA PRO A 180 -1.11 14.50 -8.75
C PRO A 180 -0.51 15.46 -7.70
N LYS A 181 0.40 16.31 -8.12
CA LYS A 181 0.95 17.38 -7.28
C LYS A 181 -0.16 18.23 -6.64
N GLY A 182 0.12 18.76 -5.45
CA GLY A 182 -0.83 19.61 -4.71
C GLY A 182 -1.80 18.84 -3.81
N VAL A 183 -1.62 17.52 -3.65
CA VAL A 183 -2.51 16.71 -2.79
C VAL A 183 -2.49 17.18 -1.33
N SER A 184 -1.36 17.62 -0.80
CA SER A 184 -1.26 18.13 0.59
C SER A 184 -2.11 19.40 0.79
N ALA A 185 -2.04 20.35 -0.14
CA ALA A 185 -2.88 21.56 -0.08
C ALA A 185 -4.37 21.21 -0.12
N ARG A 186 -4.76 20.24 -0.95
CA ARG A 186 -6.14 19.75 -1.04
C ARG A 186 -6.57 19.03 0.24
N ALA A 187 -5.71 18.16 0.79
CA ALA A 187 -5.96 17.46 2.05
C ALA A 187 -6.14 18.43 3.24
N ASN A 188 -5.42 19.54 3.27
CA ASN A 188 -5.58 20.60 4.28
C ASN A 188 -6.97 21.27 4.23
N THR A 189 -7.75 21.12 3.18
CA THR A 189 -9.12 21.66 3.09
C THR A 189 -10.20 20.66 3.49
N VAL A 190 -9.85 19.38 3.67
CA VAL A 190 -10.75 18.33 4.15
C VAL A 190 -11.19 18.64 5.57
N LYS A 191 -12.50 18.61 5.82
CA LYS A 191 -13.08 18.81 7.14
C LYS A 191 -13.32 17.45 7.80
N PRO A 192 -13.18 17.37 9.14
CA PRO A 192 -13.52 16.14 9.86
C PRO A 192 -14.97 15.71 9.60
N SER A 193 -15.16 14.41 9.37
CA SER A 193 -16.48 13.79 9.22
C SER A 193 -17.24 13.75 10.55
N ALA A 194 -18.47 13.22 10.54
CA ALA A 194 -19.24 12.97 11.75
C ALA A 194 -18.51 12.01 12.74
N ARG A 195 -17.53 11.25 12.27
CA ARG A 195 -16.66 10.37 13.07
C ARG A 195 -15.44 11.11 13.64
N GLY A 196 -15.25 12.39 13.31
CA GLY A 196 -14.09 13.18 13.68
C GLY A 196 -12.83 12.90 12.84
N GLU A 197 -12.95 12.16 11.72
CA GLU A 197 -11.84 11.74 10.87
C GLU A 197 -11.73 12.60 9.60
N LEU A 198 -10.50 12.89 9.17
CA LEU A 198 -10.19 13.45 7.87
C LEU A 198 -10.24 12.31 6.83
N GLU A 199 -11.42 12.13 6.24
CA GLU A 199 -11.70 10.99 5.39
C GLU A 199 -10.97 11.08 4.05
N ILE A 200 -10.36 9.97 3.65
CA ILE A 200 -9.77 9.84 2.31
C ILE A 200 -10.87 9.86 1.23
N THR A 201 -12.06 9.40 1.57
CA THR A 201 -13.22 9.41 0.67
C THR A 201 -13.59 10.83 0.31
N THR A 202 -13.60 11.78 1.25
CA THR A 202 -13.84 13.19 0.96
C THR A 202 -12.78 13.77 0.03
N LEU A 203 -11.50 13.42 0.23
CA LEU A 203 -10.44 13.83 -0.69
C LEU A 203 -10.67 13.28 -2.11
N ASN A 204 -11.10 12.01 -2.23
CA ASN A 204 -11.44 11.39 -3.51
C ASN A 204 -12.66 12.05 -4.18
N GLU A 205 -13.70 12.38 -3.42
CA GLU A 205 -14.88 13.12 -3.90
C GLU A 205 -14.49 14.45 -4.51
N MET A 206 -13.58 15.21 -3.88
CA MET A 206 -13.08 16.48 -4.42
C MET A 206 -12.42 16.32 -5.81
N TYR A 207 -11.65 15.22 -6.02
CA TYR A 207 -11.08 14.92 -7.33
C TYR A 207 -12.14 14.42 -8.33
N LEU A 208 -13.15 13.71 -7.86
CA LEU A 208 -14.26 13.24 -8.70
C LEU A 208 -15.11 14.42 -9.21
N ASP A 209 -15.47 15.36 -8.32
CA ASP A 209 -16.26 16.56 -8.63
C ASP A 209 -15.56 17.46 -9.63
N ASP A 210 -14.22 17.56 -9.52
CA ASP A 210 -13.40 18.30 -10.50
C ASP A 210 -13.21 17.53 -11.83
N GLY A 211 -13.74 16.31 -11.95
CA GLY A 211 -13.55 15.45 -13.11
C GLY A 211 -12.11 14.93 -13.27
N MET A 212 -11.32 14.94 -12.20
CA MET A 212 -9.90 14.55 -12.18
C MET A 212 -9.63 13.24 -11.45
N LEU A 213 -10.64 12.39 -11.24
CA LEU A 213 -10.48 11.07 -10.65
C LEU A 213 -10.71 9.97 -11.69
N ASP A 214 -9.79 9.03 -11.76
CA ASP A 214 -9.94 7.77 -12.47
C ASP A 214 -10.06 6.61 -11.50
N VAL A 215 -10.92 5.65 -11.81
CA VAL A 215 -11.07 4.42 -11.05
C VAL A 215 -10.58 3.24 -11.87
N GLN A 216 -9.49 2.62 -11.42
CA GLN A 216 -8.94 1.42 -12.03
C GLN A 216 -9.55 0.19 -11.36
N LEU A 217 -10.33 -0.60 -12.07
CA LEU A 217 -10.88 -1.84 -11.53
C LEU A 217 -9.82 -2.94 -11.52
N LEU A 218 -9.65 -3.57 -10.38
CA LEU A 218 -8.89 -4.81 -10.21
C LEU A 218 -9.85 -5.97 -10.47
N GLY A 219 -9.75 -6.56 -11.67
CA GLY A 219 -10.65 -7.60 -12.14
C GLY A 219 -10.28 -9.00 -11.65
N ARG A 220 -10.82 -10.02 -12.32
CA ARG A 220 -10.53 -11.43 -12.03
C ARG A 220 -9.03 -11.71 -12.15
N GLY A 221 -8.51 -12.49 -11.22
CA GLY A 221 -7.06 -12.80 -11.14
C GLY A 221 -6.29 -11.87 -10.25
N PHE A 222 -6.91 -10.82 -9.69
CA PHE A 222 -6.37 -10.03 -8.61
C PHE A 222 -6.91 -10.50 -7.27
N ALA A 223 -6.07 -10.40 -6.24
CA ALA A 223 -6.44 -10.50 -4.85
C ALA A 223 -6.08 -9.18 -4.16
N TRP A 224 -7.04 -8.65 -3.41
CA TRP A 224 -6.85 -7.58 -2.44
C TRP A 224 -7.27 -8.12 -1.08
N LEU A 225 -6.35 -8.06 -0.12
CA LEU A 225 -6.52 -8.59 1.22
C LEU A 225 -6.37 -7.45 2.22
N ASP A 226 -7.45 -7.14 2.93
CA ASP A 226 -7.49 -6.23 4.08
C ASP A 226 -7.30 -7.06 5.35
N THR A 227 -6.14 -6.94 6.00
CA THR A 227 -5.76 -7.73 7.17
C THR A 227 -6.26 -7.12 8.48
N GLY A 228 -7.48 -6.55 8.47
CA GLY A 228 -8.03 -5.77 9.58
C GLY A 228 -8.62 -6.57 10.74
N THR A 229 -8.80 -7.90 10.59
CA THR A 229 -9.37 -8.81 11.60
C THR A 229 -8.50 -10.04 11.76
N MET A 230 -8.74 -10.84 12.83
CA MET A 230 -8.01 -12.11 13.06
C MET A 230 -8.17 -13.06 11.87
N ASP A 231 -9.41 -13.26 11.42
CA ASP A 231 -9.69 -14.17 10.32
C ASP A 231 -9.04 -13.70 9.02
N SER A 232 -9.16 -12.41 8.67
CA SER A 232 -8.55 -11.87 7.45
C SER A 232 -7.01 -11.89 7.48
N LEU A 233 -6.39 -11.80 8.67
CA LEU A 233 -4.94 -11.97 8.81
C LEU A 233 -4.51 -13.41 8.52
N VAL A 234 -5.25 -14.39 9.03
CA VAL A 234 -5.00 -15.82 8.76
C VAL A 234 -5.24 -16.15 7.29
N GLU A 235 -6.35 -15.69 6.73
CA GLU A 235 -6.67 -15.88 5.31
C GLU A 235 -5.60 -15.29 4.38
N ALA A 236 -5.07 -14.10 4.71
CA ALA A 236 -3.97 -13.49 3.98
C ALA A 236 -2.69 -14.34 4.03
N ALA A 237 -2.34 -14.85 5.21
CA ALA A 237 -1.18 -15.73 5.37
C ALA A 237 -1.35 -17.05 4.60
N ASP A 238 -2.54 -17.65 4.63
CA ASP A 238 -2.84 -18.88 3.87
C ASP A 238 -2.84 -18.64 2.37
N PHE A 239 -3.39 -17.52 1.92
CA PHE A 239 -3.35 -17.13 0.50
C PHE A 239 -1.91 -17.00 0.01
N VAL A 240 -1.08 -16.21 0.69
CA VAL A 240 0.33 -16.02 0.33
C VAL A 240 1.06 -17.36 0.29
N ARG A 241 0.94 -18.16 1.36
CA ARG A 241 1.54 -19.50 1.45
C ARG A 241 1.13 -20.40 0.30
N MET A 242 -0.14 -20.41 -0.06
CA MET A 242 -0.67 -21.26 -1.12
C MET A 242 -0.09 -20.86 -2.49
N ILE A 243 -0.09 -19.56 -2.81
CA ILE A 243 0.41 -19.05 -4.09
C ILE A 243 1.92 -19.29 -4.19
N GLU A 244 2.71 -18.91 -3.19
CA GLU A 244 4.16 -19.09 -3.20
C GLU A 244 4.54 -20.56 -3.36
N LYS A 245 3.87 -21.45 -2.62
CA LYS A 245 4.12 -22.89 -2.72
C LYS A 245 3.74 -23.48 -4.08
N ARG A 246 2.69 -22.96 -4.72
CA ARG A 246 2.22 -23.48 -6.02
C ARG A 246 3.01 -22.94 -7.19
N GLN A 247 3.41 -21.68 -7.13
CA GLN A 247 4.11 -21.03 -8.24
C GLN A 247 5.63 -21.05 -8.10
N GLY A 248 6.16 -21.36 -6.90
CA GLY A 248 7.60 -21.38 -6.65
C GLY A 248 8.24 -19.99 -6.67
N ILE A 249 7.45 -18.96 -6.33
CA ILE A 249 7.87 -17.56 -6.27
C ILE A 249 7.74 -17.05 -4.82
N THR A 250 8.30 -15.88 -4.54
CA THR A 250 8.03 -15.14 -3.31
C THR A 250 7.23 -13.88 -3.64
N ILE A 251 6.07 -13.72 -3.00
CA ILE A 251 5.24 -12.53 -3.18
C ILE A 251 5.85 -11.38 -2.38
N SER A 252 6.00 -10.20 -3.03
CA SER A 252 6.42 -8.98 -2.34
C SER A 252 7.76 -9.12 -1.61
N ALA A 253 8.81 -9.50 -2.35
CA ALA A 253 10.19 -9.47 -1.89
C ALA A 253 10.85 -8.15 -2.34
N PRO A 254 11.02 -7.14 -1.46
CA PRO A 254 11.57 -5.83 -1.83
C PRO A 254 12.95 -5.92 -2.47
N GLU A 255 13.83 -6.80 -1.99
CA GLU A 255 15.17 -6.99 -2.53
C GLU A 255 15.15 -7.53 -3.97
N GLU A 256 14.27 -8.47 -4.25
CA GLU A 256 14.07 -9.02 -5.59
C GLU A 256 13.54 -7.96 -6.55
N ILE A 257 12.53 -7.17 -6.11
CA ILE A 257 11.97 -6.06 -6.89
C ILE A 257 13.06 -5.02 -7.17
N ALA A 258 13.87 -4.69 -6.19
CA ALA A 258 15.00 -3.77 -6.33
C ALA A 258 16.03 -4.29 -7.36
N TYR A 259 16.34 -5.56 -7.32
CA TYR A 259 17.28 -6.21 -8.26
C TYR A 259 16.72 -6.22 -9.69
N ILE A 260 15.46 -6.61 -9.88
CA ILE A 260 14.79 -6.59 -11.19
C ILE A 260 14.75 -5.18 -11.77
N ASN A 261 14.47 -4.18 -10.94
CA ASN A 261 14.48 -2.77 -11.34
C ASN A 261 15.90 -2.19 -11.50
N LYS A 262 16.96 -2.96 -11.27
CA LYS A 262 18.37 -2.54 -11.33
C LYS A 262 18.70 -1.38 -10.35
N TRP A 263 18.02 -1.36 -9.20
CA TRP A 263 18.29 -0.40 -8.12
C TRP A 263 19.40 -0.90 -7.20
N ILE A 264 19.58 -2.22 -7.13
CA ILE A 264 20.70 -2.89 -6.50
C ILE A 264 21.34 -3.86 -7.51
N ASP A 265 22.60 -4.18 -7.28
CA ASP A 265 23.34 -5.18 -8.05
C ASP A 265 23.22 -6.59 -7.45
N LYS A 266 23.86 -7.55 -8.10
CA LYS A 266 23.88 -8.95 -7.64
C LYS A 266 24.57 -9.12 -6.31
N GLU A 267 25.65 -8.38 -6.08
CA GLU A 267 26.44 -8.39 -4.87
C GLU A 267 25.59 -7.98 -3.68
N LYS A 268 24.84 -6.89 -3.82
CA LYS A 268 23.92 -6.39 -2.78
C LYS A 268 22.77 -7.36 -2.51
N LEU A 269 22.21 -7.98 -3.54
CA LEU A 269 21.17 -9.02 -3.38
C LEU A 269 21.72 -10.24 -2.64
N MET A 270 22.98 -10.66 -2.92
CA MET A 270 23.64 -11.75 -2.20
C MET A 270 23.96 -11.42 -0.74
N GLU A 271 24.32 -10.18 -0.42
CA GLU A 271 24.44 -9.70 0.98
C GLU A 271 23.12 -9.87 1.73
N SER A 272 21.99 -9.44 1.11
CA SER A 272 20.66 -9.62 1.69
C SER A 272 20.32 -11.10 1.89
N ALA A 273 20.59 -11.95 0.90
CA ALA A 273 20.40 -13.39 1.03
C ALA A 273 21.20 -13.99 2.21
N GLN A 274 22.45 -13.56 2.40
CA GLN A 274 23.29 -14.00 3.52
C GLN A 274 22.76 -13.51 4.86
N ARG A 275 22.26 -12.27 4.95
CA ARG A 275 21.65 -11.69 6.15
C ARG A 275 20.46 -12.53 6.63
N TYR A 276 19.63 -13.03 5.71
CA TYR A 276 18.49 -13.90 6.04
C TYR A 276 18.89 -15.36 6.29
N GLY A 277 20.12 -15.74 6.06
CA GLY A 277 20.72 -17.01 6.43
C GLY A 277 20.03 -18.21 5.79
N LYS A 278 19.63 -19.18 6.63
CA LYS A 278 19.01 -20.45 6.18
C LYS A 278 17.49 -20.36 5.99
N SER A 279 16.90 -19.17 6.08
CA SER A 279 15.46 -19.03 5.88
C SER A 279 15.07 -19.34 4.42
N PRO A 280 13.84 -19.78 4.17
CA PRO A 280 13.32 -19.94 2.82
C PRO A 280 13.39 -18.64 2.00
N TYR A 281 13.16 -17.49 2.65
CA TYR A 281 13.26 -16.17 2.04
C TYR A 281 14.70 -15.87 1.56
N GLY A 282 15.71 -16.11 2.40
CA GLY A 282 17.13 -15.96 2.01
C GLY A 282 17.54 -16.93 0.89
N ALA A 283 17.05 -18.17 0.92
CA ALA A 283 17.27 -19.15 -0.13
C ALA A 283 16.67 -18.70 -1.47
N HIS A 284 15.48 -18.08 -1.46
CA HIS A 284 14.84 -17.50 -2.63
C HIS A 284 15.69 -16.36 -3.23
N LEU A 285 16.10 -15.38 -2.43
CA LEU A 285 16.94 -14.27 -2.88
C LEU A 285 18.26 -14.76 -3.53
N LYS A 286 18.86 -15.79 -2.93
CA LYS A 286 20.05 -16.44 -3.51
C LYS A 286 19.74 -17.05 -4.87
N ALA A 287 18.62 -17.76 -5.02
CA ALA A 287 18.21 -18.35 -6.28
C ALA A 287 17.95 -17.30 -7.37
N VAL A 288 17.36 -16.15 -6.99
CA VAL A 288 17.19 -14.99 -7.88
C VAL A 288 18.55 -14.45 -8.34
N ALA A 289 19.50 -14.22 -7.42
CA ALA A 289 20.83 -13.72 -7.73
C ALA A 289 21.62 -14.68 -8.63
N GLU A 290 21.39 -16.00 -8.51
CA GLU A 290 22.00 -17.05 -9.34
C GLU A 290 21.27 -17.25 -10.69
N GLY A 291 20.19 -16.50 -10.96
CA GLY A 291 19.40 -16.62 -12.22
C GLY A 291 18.59 -17.91 -12.33
N LYS A 292 18.28 -18.55 -11.20
CA LYS A 292 17.52 -19.81 -11.14
C LYS A 292 16.00 -19.61 -11.10
N VAL A 293 15.53 -18.40 -10.74
CA VAL A 293 14.12 -18.01 -10.78
C VAL A 293 13.82 -17.41 -12.16
N ARG A 294 12.75 -17.88 -12.80
CA ARG A 294 12.27 -17.37 -14.09
C ARG A 294 10.90 -16.74 -13.90
N TYR A 295 10.67 -15.60 -14.55
CA TYR A 295 9.42 -14.82 -14.52
C TYR A 295 8.68 -14.97 -15.84
#